data_b2b6e8806f330c8ddac497883cd6b625
#
_entry.id   b2b6e8806f330c8ddac497883cd6b625
#
_cell.length_a   1.000
_cell.length_b   1.000
_cell.length_c   1.000
_cell.angle_alpha   90.00
_cell.angle_beta   90.00
_cell.angle_gamma   90.00
#
_symmetry.space_group_name_H-M   'P 1'
#
loop_
_entity.id
_entity.type
_entity.pdbx_description
1 polymer ?
#
loop_
_entity_poly.entity_id
_entity_poly.type
_entity_poly.pdbx_seq_one_letter_code
_entity_poly.pdbx_strand_id
1 'polypeptide(L)'
;IRGYRMSEAMHYLGIPSTLALGIIGSETKIIRYRIENAAIVMRMSTSWVRLGTFEYYYYRKEHAKLEMLAEYIISESYPHLQDDEDRLFKMFCEIVDRTAKLIAHWQAIGFNHGVMNTDNMSIAGLTIDYGPYAMLDDFNYSYVCNNKDRVGRYSYAEQPNISYWNLTMLAKALSPIIDEKRMQKKLDDFGDFLYPNTYIDLMRKKLGLERELDEDIELIKELVGTLQDIFVDHTLFYRTLSRYDGDRSPMYDIAMEPVILDGW
;
A
#
# COMPACT_ATOMS: atom_id res chain seq x y z
N ILE A 1 17.16 6.33 -10.01
CA ILE A 1 16.25 7.36 -10.58
C ILE A 1 14.80 6.95 -10.42
N ARG A 2 14.42 5.70 -10.79
CA ARG A 2 13.04 5.23 -10.77
C ARG A 2 12.37 5.39 -9.40
N GLY A 3 12.99 4.87 -8.33
CA GLY A 3 12.45 4.99 -6.96
C GLY A 3 12.44 6.44 -6.42
N TYR A 4 13.34 7.32 -6.88
CA TYR A 4 13.29 8.75 -6.58
C TYR A 4 12.02 9.38 -7.16
N ARG A 5 11.80 9.23 -8.46
CA ARG A 5 10.62 9.79 -9.15
C ARG A 5 9.31 9.27 -8.54
N MET A 6 9.28 7.99 -8.17
CA MET A 6 8.05 7.40 -7.61
C MET A 6 7.75 7.93 -6.22
N SER A 7 8.75 8.10 -5.35
CA SER A 7 8.51 8.68 -4.01
C SER A 7 7.99 10.11 -4.09
N GLU A 8 8.49 10.92 -5.04
CA GLU A 8 7.96 12.26 -5.30
C GLU A 8 6.52 12.19 -5.84
N ALA A 9 6.24 11.32 -6.81
CA ALA A 9 4.90 11.14 -7.35
C ALA A 9 3.90 10.75 -6.25
N MET A 10 4.24 9.80 -5.39
CA MET A 10 3.41 9.37 -4.27
C MET A 10 3.12 10.52 -3.30
N HIS A 11 4.13 11.33 -2.99
CA HIS A 11 3.96 12.50 -2.13
C HIS A 11 2.93 13.48 -2.71
N TYR A 12 3.07 13.85 -4.00
CA TYR A 12 2.15 14.78 -4.66
C TYR A 12 0.75 14.19 -4.90
N LEU A 13 0.62 12.86 -4.92
CA LEU A 13 -0.67 12.17 -4.92
C LEU A 13 -1.30 12.08 -3.53
N GLY A 14 -0.65 12.62 -2.49
CA GLY A 14 -1.14 12.57 -1.10
C GLY A 14 -1.01 11.18 -0.45
N ILE A 15 -0.18 10.29 -1.01
CA ILE A 15 0.01 8.94 -0.49
C ILE A 15 1.20 8.92 0.46
N PRO A 16 1.04 8.41 1.70
CA PRO A 16 2.13 8.32 2.66
C PRO A 16 3.34 7.58 2.10
N SER A 17 4.47 8.26 2.05
CA SER A 17 5.70 7.74 1.43
C SER A 17 6.94 8.32 2.07
N THR A 18 8.04 7.59 1.99
CA THR A 18 9.38 8.15 2.21
C THR A 18 9.72 9.13 1.10
N LEU A 19 10.37 10.23 1.44
CA LEU A 19 10.83 11.24 0.48
C LEU A 19 12.27 10.95 0.03
N ALA A 20 12.59 11.31 -1.20
CA ALA A 20 13.94 11.21 -1.71
C ALA A 20 14.59 12.61 -1.74
N LEU A 21 15.59 12.83 -0.89
CA LEU A 21 16.30 14.12 -0.79
C LEU A 21 17.24 14.36 -1.96
N GLY A 22 17.87 13.31 -2.47
CA GLY A 22 18.83 13.45 -3.57
C GLY A 22 19.36 12.12 -4.10
N ILE A 23 20.03 12.19 -5.24
CA ILE A 23 20.72 11.06 -5.87
C ILE A 23 22.18 11.46 -6.14
N ILE A 24 23.11 10.60 -5.74
CA ILE A 24 24.52 10.72 -6.04
C ILE A 24 24.88 9.59 -7.02
N GLY A 25 25.29 9.95 -8.24
CA GLY A 25 25.81 8.99 -9.22
C GLY A 25 27.27 8.63 -8.92
N SER A 26 27.67 7.42 -9.29
CA SER A 26 29.05 6.93 -9.19
C SER A 26 29.46 6.27 -10.49
N GLU A 27 30.76 6.37 -10.82
CA GLU A 27 31.33 5.63 -11.95
C GLU A 27 31.60 4.17 -11.62
N THR A 28 31.46 3.77 -10.35
CA THR A 28 31.61 2.39 -9.91
C THR A 28 30.62 1.50 -10.65
N LYS A 29 31.13 0.45 -11.28
CA LYS A 29 30.30 -0.51 -12.00
C LYS A 29 29.73 -1.55 -11.05
N ILE A 30 28.43 -1.82 -11.20
CA ILE A 30 27.72 -2.89 -10.51
C ILE A 30 27.10 -3.84 -11.53
N ILE A 31 27.11 -5.12 -11.19
CA ILE A 31 26.51 -6.17 -12.03
C ILE A 31 25.09 -6.44 -11.50
N ARG A 32 24.09 -6.22 -12.37
CA ARG A 32 22.70 -6.60 -12.15
C ARG A 32 22.27 -7.50 -13.32
N TYR A 33 21.24 -7.09 -14.07
CA TYR A 33 20.91 -7.73 -15.36
C TYR A 33 21.92 -7.37 -16.45
N ARG A 34 22.59 -6.24 -16.29
CA ARG A 34 23.66 -5.71 -17.11
C ARG A 34 24.66 -4.97 -16.23
N ILE A 35 25.79 -4.56 -16.78
CA ILE A 35 26.75 -3.70 -16.09
C ILE A 35 26.20 -2.28 -16.11
N GLU A 36 25.99 -1.71 -14.93
CA GLU A 36 25.43 -0.36 -14.72
C GLU A 36 26.32 0.46 -13.80
N ASN A 37 26.20 1.78 -13.88
CA ASN A 37 26.81 2.67 -12.91
C ASN A 37 26.03 2.61 -11.59
N ALA A 38 26.74 2.61 -10.48
CA ALA A 38 26.14 2.68 -9.15
C ALA A 38 25.53 4.08 -8.90
N ALA A 39 24.52 4.12 -8.02
CA ALA A 39 23.98 5.36 -7.49
C ALA A 39 23.51 5.15 -6.06
N ILE A 40 23.64 6.19 -5.25
CA ILE A 40 23.11 6.24 -3.88
C ILE A 40 21.91 7.18 -3.90
N VAL A 41 20.79 6.74 -3.36
CA VAL A 41 19.60 7.57 -3.13
C VAL A 41 19.51 7.86 -1.65
N MET A 42 19.53 9.13 -1.29
CA MET A 42 19.29 9.57 0.07
C MET A 42 17.79 9.73 0.28
N ARG A 43 17.24 9.05 1.28
CA ARG A 43 15.82 9.09 1.62
C ARG A 43 15.59 9.61 3.02
N MET A 44 14.45 10.26 3.21
CA MET A 44 13.97 10.77 4.49
C MET A 44 12.69 10.05 4.88
N SER A 45 12.56 9.72 6.15
CA SER A 45 11.39 9.09 6.75
C SER A 45 11.24 9.53 8.19
N THR A 46 10.04 9.55 8.69
CA THR A 46 9.75 9.75 10.13
C THR A 46 10.20 8.56 10.96
N SER A 47 10.20 7.36 10.38
CA SER A 47 10.79 6.16 11.00
C SER A 47 11.28 5.20 9.93
N TRP A 48 12.36 4.48 10.23
CA TRP A 48 12.90 3.39 9.41
C TRP A 48 12.63 2.01 10.00
N VAL A 49 11.92 1.95 11.13
CA VAL A 49 11.54 0.67 11.73
C VAL A 49 10.47 0.00 10.87
N ARG A 50 10.61 -1.29 10.70
CA ARG A 50 9.77 -2.15 9.87
C ARG A 50 9.08 -3.18 10.73
N LEU A 51 7.98 -3.75 10.26
CA LEU A 51 7.25 -4.78 11.00
C LEU A 51 8.17 -5.95 11.36
N GLY A 52 9.04 -6.37 10.43
CA GLY A 52 10.01 -7.46 10.63
C GLY A 52 11.05 -7.20 11.74
N THR A 53 11.27 -5.94 12.13
CA THR A 53 12.17 -5.63 13.25
C THR A 53 11.65 -6.20 14.57
N PHE A 54 10.34 -6.23 14.77
CA PHE A 54 9.71 -6.86 15.93
C PHE A 54 9.85 -8.38 15.90
N GLU A 55 9.70 -9.02 14.73
CA GLU A 55 9.89 -10.46 14.56
C GLU A 55 11.32 -10.88 14.94
N TYR A 56 12.32 -10.07 14.60
CA TYR A 56 13.71 -10.35 14.96
C TYR A 56 13.90 -10.54 16.47
N TYR A 57 13.39 -9.63 17.30
CA TYR A 57 13.50 -9.75 18.76
C TYR A 57 12.60 -10.85 19.33
N TYR A 58 11.39 -11.04 18.77
CA TYR A 58 10.47 -12.10 19.17
C TYR A 58 11.08 -13.49 19.03
N TYR A 59 11.62 -13.83 17.86
CA TYR A 59 12.22 -15.14 17.61
C TYR A 59 13.49 -15.38 18.42
N ARG A 60 14.17 -14.35 18.85
CA ARG A 60 15.31 -14.43 19.78
C ARG A 60 14.90 -14.47 21.23
N LYS A 61 13.60 -14.37 21.54
CA LYS A 61 13.04 -14.32 22.90
C LYS A 61 13.59 -13.15 23.74
N GLU A 62 13.96 -12.07 23.09
CA GLU A 62 14.51 -10.85 23.70
C GLU A 62 13.36 -9.88 24.05
N HIS A 63 12.42 -10.29 24.91
CA HIS A 63 11.18 -9.58 25.18
C HIS A 63 11.41 -8.18 25.77
N ALA A 64 12.44 -8.00 26.61
CA ALA A 64 12.77 -6.66 27.12
C ALA A 64 13.19 -5.69 26.00
N LYS A 65 13.90 -6.16 24.97
CA LYS A 65 14.24 -5.34 23.81
C LYS A 65 13.03 -5.08 22.90
N LEU A 66 12.11 -6.03 22.84
CA LEU A 66 10.85 -5.86 22.12
C LEU A 66 10.04 -4.71 22.73
N GLU A 67 9.92 -4.66 24.05
CA GLU A 67 9.25 -3.60 24.77
C GLU A 67 9.98 -2.26 24.60
N MET A 68 11.31 -2.23 24.72
CA MET A 68 12.12 -1.04 24.44
C MET A 68 11.91 -0.51 23.03
N LEU A 69 11.81 -1.41 22.04
CA LEU A 69 11.53 -1.01 20.65
C LEU A 69 10.14 -0.40 20.50
N ALA A 70 9.13 -0.98 21.16
CA ALA A 70 7.77 -0.45 21.13
C ALA A 70 7.70 0.95 21.77
N GLU A 71 8.33 1.17 22.91
CA GLU A 71 8.42 2.48 23.56
C GLU A 71 9.19 3.51 22.72
N TYR A 72 10.28 3.10 22.08
CA TYR A 72 11.00 3.95 21.13
C TYR A 72 10.09 4.38 19.96
N ILE A 73 9.33 3.45 19.38
CA ILE A 73 8.39 3.73 18.30
C ILE A 73 7.29 4.70 18.76
N ILE A 74 6.77 4.53 19.98
CA ILE A 74 5.77 5.46 20.53
C ILE A 74 6.38 6.86 20.61
N SER A 75 7.56 7.01 21.17
CA SER A 75 8.20 8.32 21.32
C SER A 75 8.52 9.00 19.99
N GLU A 76 8.88 8.22 18.95
CA GLU A 76 9.29 8.74 17.64
C GLU A 76 8.11 8.98 16.69
N SER A 77 7.18 8.02 16.61
CA SER A 77 6.16 7.98 15.56
C SER A 77 4.72 8.16 16.08
N TYR A 78 4.50 8.02 17.40
CA TYR A 78 3.21 8.10 18.06
C TYR A 78 3.27 8.89 19.38
N PRO A 79 3.93 10.09 19.41
CA PRO A 79 4.21 10.80 20.67
C PRO A 79 2.95 11.19 21.45
N HIS A 80 1.80 11.29 20.78
CA HIS A 80 0.51 11.56 21.43
C HIS A 80 0.02 10.40 22.31
N LEU A 81 0.60 9.21 22.19
CA LEU A 81 0.28 8.04 23.03
C LEU A 81 1.18 7.91 24.26
N GLN A 82 2.22 8.75 24.40
CA GLN A 82 3.29 8.56 25.37
C GLN A 82 2.78 8.46 26.82
N ASP A 83 1.78 9.26 27.18
CA ASP A 83 1.22 9.31 28.53
C ASP A 83 -0.02 8.42 28.69
N ASP A 84 -0.38 7.62 27.69
CA ASP A 84 -1.55 6.74 27.73
C ASP A 84 -1.20 5.40 28.41
N GLU A 85 -2.02 4.99 29.38
CA GLU A 85 -1.80 3.72 30.10
C GLU A 85 -1.86 2.50 29.17
N ASP A 86 -2.63 2.58 28.08
CA ASP A 86 -2.82 1.50 27.09
C ASP A 86 -2.02 1.76 25.79
N ARG A 87 -0.96 2.55 25.88
CA ARG A 87 -0.19 3.06 24.73
C ARG A 87 0.33 1.99 23.78
N LEU A 88 0.75 0.83 24.29
CA LEU A 88 1.27 -0.27 23.47
C LEU A 88 0.18 -0.84 22.54
N PHE A 89 -1.01 -1.10 23.10
CA PHE A 89 -2.13 -1.57 22.29
C PHE A 89 -2.63 -0.49 21.31
N LYS A 90 -2.72 0.76 21.75
CA LYS A 90 -3.11 1.87 20.87
C LYS A 90 -2.12 2.11 19.74
N MET A 91 -0.82 1.97 20.01
CA MET A 91 0.22 1.96 18.95
C MET A 91 -0.08 0.86 17.91
N PHE A 92 -0.34 -0.36 18.35
CA PHE A 92 -0.71 -1.45 17.44
C PHE A 92 -1.96 -1.11 16.63
N CYS A 93 -3.00 -0.56 17.26
CA CYS A 93 -4.22 -0.13 16.56
C CYS A 93 -3.93 0.90 15.48
N GLU A 94 -3.12 1.92 15.77
CA GLU A 94 -2.78 2.94 14.79
C GLU A 94 -1.91 2.40 13.65
N ILE A 95 -1.02 1.44 13.91
CA ILE A 95 -0.26 0.77 12.85
C ILE A 95 -1.22 0.05 11.90
N VAL A 96 -2.23 -0.65 12.42
CA VAL A 96 -3.27 -1.32 11.62
C VAL A 96 -4.03 -0.30 10.79
N ASP A 97 -4.50 0.80 11.39
CA ASP A 97 -5.27 1.85 10.72
C ASP A 97 -4.46 2.52 9.59
N ARG A 98 -3.20 2.88 9.87
CA ARG A 98 -2.31 3.50 8.88
C ARG A 98 -1.99 2.53 7.73
N THR A 99 -1.80 1.27 8.03
CA THR A 99 -1.56 0.24 7.01
C THR A 99 -2.79 0.05 6.12
N ALA A 100 -4.00 -0.05 6.70
CA ALA A 100 -5.24 -0.18 5.95
C ALA A 100 -5.42 0.99 4.96
N LYS A 101 -5.22 2.22 5.43
CA LYS A 101 -5.27 3.43 4.60
C LYS A 101 -4.24 3.40 3.47
N LEU A 102 -2.99 3.03 3.78
CA LEU A 102 -1.92 2.97 2.79
C LEU A 102 -2.25 1.99 1.66
N ILE A 103 -2.73 0.79 2.02
CA ILE A 103 -3.06 -0.24 1.04
C ILE A 103 -4.27 0.15 0.19
N ALA A 104 -5.29 0.77 0.79
CA ALA A 104 -6.42 1.30 0.06
C ALA A 104 -6.00 2.36 -0.98
N HIS A 105 -5.08 3.26 -0.62
CA HIS A 105 -4.50 4.21 -1.56
C HIS A 105 -3.74 3.51 -2.71
N TRP A 106 -2.91 2.49 -2.42
CA TRP A 106 -2.21 1.75 -3.47
C TRP A 106 -3.19 1.11 -4.45
N GLN A 107 -4.24 0.48 -3.93
CA GLN A 107 -5.29 -0.13 -4.76
C GLN A 107 -6.02 0.94 -5.61
N ALA A 108 -6.40 2.06 -5.01
CA ALA A 108 -7.15 3.09 -5.72
C ALA A 108 -6.37 3.74 -6.88
N ILE A 109 -5.03 3.80 -6.81
CA ILE A 109 -4.20 4.39 -7.87
C ILE A 109 -3.58 3.37 -8.84
N GLY A 110 -3.80 2.06 -8.64
CA GLY A 110 -3.20 1.03 -9.47
C GLY A 110 -1.70 0.80 -9.18
N PHE A 111 -1.24 1.04 -7.95
CA PHE A 111 0.15 0.80 -7.56
C PHE A 111 0.35 -0.63 -7.07
N ASN A 112 1.30 -1.36 -7.68
CA ASN A 112 1.76 -2.67 -7.23
C ASN A 112 3.17 -2.57 -6.65
N HIS A 113 3.33 -2.87 -5.36
CA HIS A 113 4.61 -2.80 -4.66
C HIS A 113 5.57 -3.92 -5.06
N GLY A 114 5.06 -5.14 -5.21
CA GLY A 114 5.76 -6.32 -5.71
C GLY A 114 6.67 -7.06 -4.74
N VAL A 115 6.94 -6.53 -3.52
CA VAL A 115 7.70 -7.24 -2.47
C VAL A 115 7.21 -6.77 -1.09
N MET A 116 6.13 -7.37 -0.62
CA MET A 116 5.47 -6.98 0.63
C MET A 116 5.72 -7.99 1.77
N ASN A 117 6.99 -8.30 2.03
CA ASN A 117 7.36 -9.00 3.26
C ASN A 117 7.38 -8.01 4.44
N THR A 118 7.47 -8.53 5.68
CA THR A 118 7.47 -7.71 6.91
C THR A 118 8.62 -6.70 6.97
N ASP A 119 9.74 -6.96 6.26
CA ASP A 119 10.87 -6.03 6.16
C ASP A 119 10.63 -4.85 5.20
N ASN A 120 9.59 -4.91 4.38
CA ASN A 120 9.22 -3.87 3.43
C ASN A 120 7.92 -3.15 3.82
N MET A 121 7.44 -3.37 5.04
CA MET A 121 6.27 -2.69 5.61
C MET A 121 6.70 -1.79 6.75
N SER A 122 6.41 -0.49 6.60
CA SER A 122 6.78 0.54 7.58
C SER A 122 5.87 0.50 8.80
N ILE A 123 6.47 0.62 9.99
CA ILE A 123 5.72 0.81 11.24
C ILE A 123 4.92 2.13 11.26
N ALA A 124 5.33 3.12 10.48
CA ALA A 124 4.68 4.42 10.38
C ALA A 124 3.59 4.49 9.30
N GLY A 125 3.31 3.38 8.59
CA GLY A 125 2.33 3.35 7.50
C GLY A 125 2.78 4.12 6.25
N LEU A 126 4.06 4.08 5.93
CA LEU A 126 4.64 4.76 4.77
C LEU A 126 5.03 3.76 3.67
N THR A 127 4.91 4.17 2.42
CA THR A 127 5.50 3.41 1.30
C THR A 127 7.01 3.50 1.38
N ILE A 128 7.66 2.34 1.54
CA ILE A 128 9.12 2.21 1.59
C ILE A 128 9.59 1.23 0.52
N ASP A 129 10.89 1.19 0.28
CA ASP A 129 11.55 0.15 -0.51
C ASP A 129 11.00 -0.02 -1.94
N TYR A 130 10.97 1.07 -2.71
CA TYR A 130 10.62 1.06 -4.13
C TYR A 130 11.55 0.16 -4.96
N GLY A 131 11.35 -1.17 -4.86
CA GLY A 131 12.10 -2.21 -5.58
C GLY A 131 11.54 -2.43 -6.99
N PRO A 132 10.87 -3.56 -7.23
CA PRO A 132 10.31 -3.90 -8.54
C PRO A 132 8.96 -3.22 -8.84
N TYR A 133 8.47 -2.34 -8.00
CA TYR A 133 7.15 -1.71 -8.11
C TYR A 133 6.74 -1.35 -9.54
N ALA A 134 5.44 -1.27 -9.78
CA ALA A 134 4.86 -0.72 -11.00
C ALA A 134 3.54 0.03 -10.71
N MET A 135 3.17 0.91 -11.63
CA MET A 135 1.77 1.31 -11.82
C MET A 135 1.16 0.34 -12.82
N LEU A 136 -0.13 0.04 -12.69
CA LEU A 136 -0.85 -0.71 -13.71
C LEU A 136 -0.86 0.11 -15.01
N ASP A 137 -0.52 -0.54 -16.11
CA ASP A 137 -0.84 -0.07 -17.45
C ASP A 137 -2.31 -0.46 -17.71
N ASP A 138 -2.58 -1.67 -18.14
CA ASP A 138 -3.94 -2.20 -18.19
C ASP A 138 -4.39 -2.66 -16.79
N PHE A 139 -5.68 -2.51 -16.49
CA PHE A 139 -6.21 -3.03 -15.24
C PHE A 139 -6.14 -4.57 -15.24
N ASN A 140 -5.41 -5.12 -14.29
CA ASN A 140 -5.24 -6.57 -14.16
C ASN A 140 -5.06 -6.98 -12.69
N TYR A 141 -6.05 -7.69 -12.14
CA TYR A 141 -5.99 -8.21 -10.78
C TYR A 141 -4.76 -9.08 -10.52
N SER A 142 -4.39 -9.91 -11.48
CA SER A 142 -3.29 -10.87 -11.36
C SER A 142 -1.92 -10.28 -11.72
N TYR A 143 -1.83 -8.95 -11.93
CA TYR A 143 -0.59 -8.30 -12.31
C TYR A 143 0.51 -8.49 -11.26
N VAL A 144 1.69 -8.93 -11.70
CA VAL A 144 2.87 -9.17 -10.89
C VAL A 144 4.05 -8.41 -11.46
N CYS A 145 4.48 -7.34 -10.80
CA CYS A 145 5.62 -6.53 -11.25
C CYS A 145 6.99 -7.15 -10.91
N ASN A 146 7.02 -8.12 -10.01
CA ASN A 146 8.26 -8.77 -9.57
C ASN A 146 8.50 -10.09 -10.29
N ASN A 147 9.42 -10.12 -11.23
CA ASN A 147 9.77 -11.31 -12.02
C ASN A 147 10.25 -12.52 -11.19
N LYS A 148 10.60 -12.32 -9.91
CA LYS A 148 10.98 -13.40 -9.00
C LYS A 148 9.78 -14.02 -8.28
N ASP A 149 8.66 -13.35 -8.26
CA ASP A 149 7.41 -13.82 -7.67
C ASP A 149 6.67 -14.71 -8.69
N ARG A 150 7.05 -15.97 -8.74
CA ARG A 150 6.51 -16.95 -9.70
C ARG A 150 5.10 -17.43 -9.36
N VAL A 151 4.65 -17.23 -8.13
CA VAL A 151 3.35 -17.71 -7.63
C VAL A 151 2.33 -16.58 -7.46
N GLY A 152 2.73 -15.34 -7.74
CA GLY A 152 1.84 -14.19 -7.61
C GLY A 152 1.52 -13.79 -6.17
N ARG A 153 2.38 -14.16 -5.20
CA ARG A 153 2.19 -13.82 -3.78
C ARG A 153 1.97 -12.32 -3.57
N TYR A 154 2.65 -11.50 -4.36
CA TYR A 154 2.59 -10.04 -4.30
C TYR A 154 1.91 -9.44 -5.53
N SER A 155 0.97 -10.18 -6.14
CA SER A 155 0.14 -9.62 -7.22
C SER A 155 -0.69 -8.43 -6.72
N TYR A 156 -1.18 -7.64 -7.65
CA TYR A 156 -1.94 -6.43 -7.32
C TYR A 156 -3.16 -6.73 -6.42
N ALA A 157 -3.95 -7.74 -6.74
CA ALA A 157 -5.12 -8.12 -5.94
C ALA A 157 -4.77 -8.70 -4.57
N GLU A 158 -3.57 -9.28 -4.40
CA GLU A 158 -3.15 -9.89 -3.14
C GLU A 158 -2.59 -8.90 -2.12
N GLN A 159 -2.39 -7.63 -2.48
CA GLN A 159 -1.80 -6.64 -1.58
C GLN A 159 -2.56 -6.47 -0.26
N PRO A 160 -3.91 -6.43 -0.22
CA PRO A 160 -4.65 -6.39 1.04
C PRO A 160 -4.44 -7.64 1.89
N ASN A 161 -4.50 -8.84 1.29
CA ASN A 161 -4.32 -10.12 1.99
C ASN A 161 -2.91 -10.24 2.59
N ILE A 162 -1.90 -9.85 1.83
CA ILE A 162 -0.50 -9.86 2.30
C ILE A 162 -0.28 -8.82 3.40
N SER A 163 -0.94 -7.68 3.34
CA SER A 163 -0.87 -6.68 4.41
C SER A 163 -1.50 -7.18 5.71
N TYR A 164 -2.66 -7.83 5.62
CA TYR A 164 -3.28 -8.50 6.76
C TYR A 164 -2.34 -9.55 7.36
N TRP A 165 -1.72 -10.38 6.52
CA TRP A 165 -0.74 -11.37 6.96
C TRP A 165 0.45 -10.70 7.68
N ASN A 166 1.01 -9.60 7.15
CA ASN A 166 2.09 -8.86 7.78
C ASN A 166 1.70 -8.31 9.17
N LEU A 167 0.48 -7.79 9.30
CA LEU A 167 -0.06 -7.30 10.57
C LEU A 167 -0.28 -8.46 11.57
N THR A 168 -0.67 -9.64 11.08
CA THR A 168 -0.76 -10.85 11.91
C THR A 168 0.62 -11.28 12.42
N MET A 169 1.67 -11.17 11.60
CA MET A 169 3.04 -11.43 12.05
C MET A 169 3.51 -10.41 13.10
N LEU A 170 3.15 -9.14 12.93
CA LEU A 170 3.40 -8.11 13.94
C LEU A 170 2.67 -8.42 15.26
N ALA A 171 1.37 -8.76 15.21
CA ALA A 171 0.60 -9.15 16.39
C ALA A 171 1.23 -10.33 17.13
N LYS A 172 1.63 -11.37 16.39
CA LYS A 172 2.37 -12.49 16.94
C LYS A 172 3.68 -12.05 17.62
N ALA A 173 4.42 -11.15 16.99
CA ALA A 173 5.67 -10.65 17.56
C ALA A 173 5.45 -9.81 18.84
N LEU A 174 4.33 -9.11 18.93
CA LEU A 174 3.95 -8.28 20.07
C LEU A 174 3.22 -9.06 21.18
N SER A 175 2.85 -10.33 20.99
CA SER A 175 2.08 -11.12 21.94
C SER A 175 2.73 -11.28 23.34
N PRO A 176 4.06 -11.17 23.53
CA PRO A 176 4.62 -11.16 24.87
C PRO A 176 4.32 -9.91 25.69
N ILE A 177 3.91 -8.80 25.06
CA ILE A 177 3.71 -7.49 25.72
C ILE A 177 2.31 -6.88 25.49
N ILE A 178 1.49 -7.46 24.61
CA ILE A 178 0.12 -7.01 24.31
C ILE A 178 -0.81 -8.24 24.28
N ASP A 179 -2.03 -8.10 24.80
CA ASP A 179 -3.03 -9.15 24.78
C ASP A 179 -3.41 -9.59 23.36
N GLU A 180 -3.24 -10.87 23.04
CA GLU A 180 -3.47 -11.42 21.70
C GLU A 180 -4.91 -11.30 21.24
N LYS A 181 -5.89 -11.46 22.15
CA LYS A 181 -7.32 -11.42 21.78
C LYS A 181 -7.73 -10.00 21.36
N ARG A 182 -7.18 -9.01 22.05
CA ARG A 182 -7.43 -7.60 21.69
C ARG A 182 -6.83 -7.26 20.33
N MET A 183 -5.60 -7.74 20.08
CA MET A 183 -4.95 -7.54 18.78
C MET A 183 -5.71 -8.27 17.66
N GLN A 184 -6.17 -9.50 17.89
CA GLN A 184 -6.95 -10.23 16.88
C GLN A 184 -8.23 -9.50 16.50
N LYS A 185 -8.98 -8.99 17.48
CA LYS A 185 -10.18 -8.20 17.20
C LYS A 185 -9.88 -6.97 16.32
N LYS A 186 -8.75 -6.29 16.57
CA LYS A 186 -8.33 -5.15 15.74
C LYS A 186 -7.91 -5.58 14.33
N LEU A 187 -7.34 -6.78 14.19
CA LEU A 187 -7.03 -7.35 12.87
C LEU A 187 -8.29 -7.71 12.10
N ASP A 188 -9.33 -8.21 12.77
CA ASP A 188 -10.62 -8.49 12.12
C ASP A 188 -11.21 -7.19 11.55
N ASP A 189 -11.12 -6.07 12.29
CA ASP A 189 -11.54 -4.75 11.80
C ASP A 189 -10.82 -4.32 10.51
N PHE A 190 -9.56 -4.74 10.29
CA PHE A 190 -8.83 -4.42 9.07
C PHE A 190 -9.52 -4.91 7.80
N GLY A 191 -9.94 -6.19 7.81
CA GLY A 191 -10.59 -6.82 6.65
C GLY A 191 -12.06 -6.46 6.52
N ASP A 192 -12.77 -6.32 7.66
CA ASP A 192 -14.21 -6.12 7.68
C ASP A 192 -14.62 -4.66 7.42
N PHE A 193 -13.79 -3.69 7.87
CA PHE A 193 -14.18 -2.28 7.87
C PHE A 193 -13.11 -1.33 7.38
N LEU A 194 -11.89 -1.40 7.91
CA LEU A 194 -10.91 -0.33 7.73
C LEU A 194 -10.43 -0.20 6.29
N TYR A 195 -9.96 -1.31 5.71
CA TYR A 195 -9.52 -1.32 4.33
C TYR A 195 -10.69 -1.15 3.35
N PRO A 196 -11.79 -1.92 3.42
CA PRO A 196 -12.89 -1.80 2.46
C PRO A 196 -13.51 -0.41 2.45
N ASN A 197 -13.84 0.16 3.61
CA ASN A 197 -14.46 1.48 3.68
C ASN A 197 -13.52 2.57 3.13
N THR A 198 -12.23 2.51 3.50
CA THR A 198 -11.26 3.48 2.97
C THR A 198 -11.12 3.36 1.45
N TYR A 199 -11.11 2.14 0.90
CA TYR A 199 -11.03 1.94 -0.55
C TYR A 199 -12.28 2.46 -1.26
N ILE A 200 -13.48 2.16 -0.75
CA ILE A 200 -14.75 2.67 -1.31
C ILE A 200 -14.78 4.20 -1.29
N ASP A 201 -14.39 4.83 -0.18
CA ASP A 201 -14.34 6.30 -0.07
C ASP A 201 -13.38 6.94 -1.08
N LEU A 202 -12.22 6.30 -1.31
CA LEU A 202 -11.26 6.75 -2.33
C LEU A 202 -11.85 6.59 -3.74
N MET A 203 -12.54 5.49 -4.01
CA MET A 203 -13.18 5.24 -5.30
C MET A 203 -14.36 6.19 -5.55
N ARG A 204 -15.19 6.48 -4.54
CA ARG A 204 -16.22 7.53 -4.63
C ARG A 204 -15.64 8.87 -5.06
N LYS A 205 -14.58 9.31 -4.40
CA LYS A 205 -13.87 10.55 -4.75
C LYS A 205 -13.30 10.51 -6.16
N LYS A 206 -12.73 9.38 -6.55
CA LYS A 206 -12.14 9.18 -7.88
C LYS A 206 -13.20 9.21 -9.00
N LEU A 207 -14.41 8.76 -8.70
CA LEU A 207 -15.57 8.75 -9.61
C LEU A 207 -16.39 10.05 -9.56
N GLY A 208 -16.09 10.96 -8.62
CA GLY A 208 -16.86 12.20 -8.45
C GLY A 208 -18.24 11.99 -7.82
N LEU A 209 -18.42 10.90 -7.06
CA LEU A 209 -19.69 10.63 -6.36
C LEU A 209 -19.77 11.53 -5.11
N GLU A 210 -20.64 12.52 -5.14
CA GLU A 210 -20.77 13.51 -4.07
C GLU A 210 -21.60 13.02 -2.87
N ARG A 211 -22.46 12.05 -3.10
CA ARG A 211 -23.32 11.44 -2.06
C ARG A 211 -22.90 10.02 -1.81
N GLU A 212 -22.95 9.61 -0.56
CA GLU A 212 -22.70 8.22 -0.15
C GLU A 212 -24.02 7.44 -0.22
N LEU A 213 -24.10 6.50 -1.16
CA LEU A 213 -25.25 5.64 -1.37
C LEU A 213 -24.80 4.18 -1.19
N ASP A 214 -25.73 3.32 -0.77
CA ASP A 214 -25.47 1.89 -0.61
C ASP A 214 -25.14 1.22 -1.96
N GLU A 215 -25.72 1.73 -3.04
CA GLU A 215 -25.50 1.27 -4.41
C GLU A 215 -24.10 1.57 -4.94
N ASP A 216 -23.36 2.52 -4.34
CA ASP A 216 -22.00 2.86 -4.76
C ASP A 216 -21.06 1.66 -4.69
N ILE A 217 -21.25 0.77 -3.71
CA ILE A 217 -20.42 -0.41 -3.53
C ILE A 217 -20.55 -1.34 -4.74
N GLU A 218 -21.79 -1.56 -5.19
CA GLU A 218 -22.04 -2.42 -6.36
C GLU A 218 -21.53 -1.76 -7.64
N LEU A 219 -21.79 -0.46 -7.83
CA LEU A 219 -21.27 0.32 -8.95
C LEU A 219 -19.73 0.21 -9.05
N ILE A 220 -19.01 0.36 -7.93
CA ILE A 220 -17.56 0.26 -7.89
C ILE A 220 -17.08 -1.16 -8.22
N LYS A 221 -17.78 -2.20 -7.73
CA LYS A 221 -17.46 -3.59 -8.06
C LYS A 221 -17.66 -3.90 -9.54
N GLU A 222 -18.79 -3.47 -10.10
CA GLU A 222 -19.09 -3.62 -11.53
C GLU A 222 -18.05 -2.88 -12.38
N LEU A 223 -17.71 -1.64 -12.03
CA LEU A 223 -16.66 -0.89 -12.72
C LEU A 223 -15.34 -1.67 -12.74
N VAL A 224 -14.88 -2.12 -11.57
CA VAL A 224 -13.59 -2.80 -11.46
C VAL A 224 -13.60 -4.13 -12.22
N GLY A 225 -14.73 -4.85 -12.23
CA GLY A 225 -14.94 -6.02 -13.07
C GLY A 225 -14.88 -5.70 -14.57
N THR A 226 -15.57 -4.65 -14.99
CA THR A 226 -15.54 -4.14 -16.38
C THR A 226 -14.12 -3.78 -16.82
N LEU A 227 -13.38 -3.05 -15.99
CA LEU A 227 -11.98 -2.68 -16.30
C LEU A 227 -11.08 -3.90 -16.51
N GLN A 228 -11.31 -4.99 -15.76
CA GLN A 228 -10.59 -6.25 -15.95
C GLN A 228 -10.87 -6.88 -17.31
N ASP A 229 -12.10 -6.74 -17.82
CA ASP A 229 -12.54 -7.41 -19.04
C ASP A 229 -12.21 -6.59 -20.32
N ILE A 230 -12.16 -5.26 -20.23
CA ILE A 230 -11.94 -4.39 -21.40
C ILE A 230 -10.48 -4.09 -21.70
N PHE A 231 -9.54 -4.50 -20.87
CA PHE A 231 -8.09 -4.27 -21.06
C PHE A 231 -7.76 -2.81 -21.39
N VAL A 232 -8.29 -1.89 -20.61
CA VAL A 232 -8.06 -0.45 -20.78
C VAL A 232 -6.92 0.02 -19.89
N ASP A 233 -6.14 0.99 -20.39
CA ASP A 233 -5.15 1.69 -19.55
C ASP A 233 -5.83 2.34 -18.35
N HIS A 234 -5.44 1.89 -17.16
CA HIS A 234 -6.03 2.28 -15.89
C HIS A 234 -6.00 3.81 -15.67
N THR A 235 -4.91 4.46 -16.02
CA THR A 235 -4.77 5.91 -15.84
C THR A 235 -5.58 6.68 -16.87
N LEU A 236 -5.54 6.27 -18.13
CA LEU A 236 -6.28 6.91 -19.22
C LEU A 236 -7.79 6.79 -19.01
N PHE A 237 -8.28 5.65 -18.53
CA PHE A 237 -9.71 5.46 -18.23
C PHE A 237 -10.23 6.57 -17.30
N TYR A 238 -9.63 6.72 -16.10
CA TYR A 238 -10.12 7.72 -15.13
C TYR A 238 -9.90 9.16 -15.61
N ARG A 239 -8.86 9.43 -16.39
CA ARG A 239 -8.64 10.74 -16.98
C ARG A 239 -9.66 11.07 -18.05
N THR A 240 -10.08 10.09 -18.83
CA THR A 240 -11.13 10.24 -19.84
C THR A 240 -12.48 10.39 -19.16
N LEU A 241 -12.78 9.54 -18.16
CA LEU A 241 -14.00 9.63 -17.36
C LEU A 241 -14.16 11.01 -16.69
N SER A 242 -13.07 11.59 -16.17
CA SER A 242 -13.10 12.91 -15.52
C SER A 242 -13.45 14.07 -16.47
N ARG A 243 -13.47 13.83 -17.76
CA ARG A 243 -13.85 14.80 -18.81
C ARG A 243 -15.15 14.45 -19.50
N TYR A 244 -15.85 13.43 -18.99
CA TYR A 244 -17.10 12.97 -19.57
C TYR A 244 -18.17 14.05 -19.49
N ASP A 245 -18.73 14.42 -20.64
CA ASP A 245 -19.73 15.46 -20.82
C ASP A 245 -21.04 14.94 -21.45
N GLY A 246 -21.20 13.62 -21.53
CA GLY A 246 -22.31 12.94 -22.19
C GLY A 246 -21.92 12.22 -23.48
N ASP A 247 -20.74 12.50 -24.05
CA ASP A 247 -20.21 11.77 -25.20
C ASP A 247 -19.34 10.58 -24.73
N ARG A 248 -19.73 9.36 -25.12
CA ARG A 248 -19.01 8.12 -24.79
C ARG A 248 -17.85 7.81 -25.75
N SER A 249 -17.78 8.48 -26.91
CA SER A 249 -16.78 8.18 -27.96
C SER A 249 -15.34 8.15 -27.42
N PRO A 250 -14.89 9.11 -26.56
CA PRO A 250 -13.54 9.06 -26.02
C PRO A 250 -13.24 7.85 -25.12
N MET A 251 -14.28 7.26 -24.51
CA MET A 251 -14.13 6.04 -23.70
C MET A 251 -13.95 4.81 -24.58
N TYR A 252 -14.68 4.75 -25.71
CA TYR A 252 -14.53 3.66 -26.68
C TYR A 252 -13.17 3.67 -27.37
N ASP A 253 -12.60 4.86 -27.62
CA ASP A 253 -11.30 5.02 -28.27
C ASP A 253 -10.12 4.42 -27.46
N ILE A 254 -10.27 4.31 -26.14
CA ILE A 254 -9.23 3.80 -25.23
C ILE A 254 -9.45 2.35 -24.81
N ALA A 255 -10.59 1.74 -25.12
CA ALA A 255 -10.93 0.37 -24.73
C ALA A 255 -10.62 -0.62 -25.88
N MET A 256 -10.02 -1.76 -25.56
CA MET A 256 -9.83 -2.83 -26.54
C MET A 256 -11.14 -3.55 -26.90
N GLU A 257 -12.05 -3.64 -25.93
CA GLU A 257 -13.37 -4.28 -26.07
C GLU A 257 -14.50 -3.28 -25.74
N PRO A 258 -14.73 -2.26 -26.62
CA PRO A 258 -15.64 -1.15 -26.34
C PRO A 258 -17.09 -1.56 -26.03
N VAL A 259 -17.57 -2.66 -26.62
CA VAL A 259 -18.96 -3.14 -26.44
C VAL A 259 -19.26 -3.48 -24.99
N ILE A 260 -18.26 -3.88 -24.20
CA ILE A 260 -18.43 -4.22 -22.78
C ILE A 260 -18.77 -2.95 -21.97
N LEU A 261 -18.31 -1.77 -22.41
CA LEU A 261 -18.63 -0.49 -21.75
C LEU A 261 -20.11 -0.09 -21.85
N ASP A 262 -20.86 -0.65 -22.81
CA ASP A 262 -22.29 -0.35 -22.96
C ASP A 262 -23.13 -0.93 -21.82
N GLY A 263 -22.62 -1.94 -21.13
CA GLY A 263 -23.29 -2.60 -20.02
C GLY A 263 -23.05 -1.92 -18.67
N TRP A 264 -22.05 -1.08 -18.59
CA TRP A 264 -21.69 -0.29 -17.42
C TRP A 264 -22.10 1.16 -17.57
#